data_a601c577cf10f1a2ba9bddb995062ce5
#
_entry.id   a601c577cf10f1a2ba9bddb995062ce5
#
_cell.length_a   1.000
_cell.length_b   1.000
_cell.length_c   1.000
_cell.angle_alpha   90.00
_cell.angle_beta   90.00
_cell.angle_gamma   90.00
#
_symmetry.space_group_name_H-M   'P 1'
#
loop_
_entity.id
_entity.type
_entity.pdbx_description
1 polymer ?
#
loop_
_entity_poly.entity_id
_entity_poly.type
_entity_poly.pdbx_seq_one_letter_code
_entity_poly.pdbx_strand_id
1 'polypeptide(L)'
;MESPESGSTEPESTEPEPTAPESTEPEPTAPESTEPPKTPRRRLSFVRVVLALALVAAVGFASVTFVNRAVDQSAKGSPTAWFAPYVDATLVPTFPFENPVEGGSKDVVLGFIVADRDGGCAPTWGTYVDLDGAATSFDLDRRITRLRAAGGNAIVSFGGLSNSELALRCDSSKKLAGAYAQVIDRYELTSVDFDIEGEALSDEAANKRRGEALKQLQDEARKDDRELAVWLTLPVAPQGLTEAGLAAVEATLATGVNLAGVNVMTMNYGASRPDSMSMAEANQEALRSTYQQLDGAYERAGQKLQPAELWGKIGATPMVGTQDTTPDQFTISDAESLIAFAKVNGLGRLSLWSANRDGPCGSQMDELIVSNTCSGVEQEPLEFSRILNNLTGRAIGQPAGITSTPERPVLVDDALTSPYPIWQESRIYVEGQKIVWHGNVYVAKWWTKADRPDERVKNLWDSPWRYLGPVMPNDLPAPKPDLPNGTYPAWNKASVYAKGKRVLFQGMAYQAKWYTQGDAPSPDRPWETPWQPVSVDLAGSLKDLVASLSDWSGAIAYEAGSQIRYQGVAYEATRWNQADAPGSKNLTTGLPTWKPLEIGNGDGTAETATAATPTVPAS
;
A
#
# COMPACT_ATOMS: atom_id res chain seq x y z
N MET A 1 5.35 63.55 22.95
CA MET A 1 5.59 63.55 24.38
C MET A 1 6.14 62.19 24.66
N GLU A 2 7.31 62.11 24.51
CA GLU A 2 8.52 62.17 25.36
C GLU A 2 8.82 60.79 25.94
N SER A 3 9.88 60.22 25.38
CA SER A 3 10.73 59.25 26.07
C SER A 3 11.40 59.86 27.29
N PRO A 4 11.99 59.12 28.23
CA PRO A 4 13.44 59.09 28.16
C PRO A 4 14.13 57.73 28.38
N GLU A 5 15.35 57.73 27.83
CA GLU A 5 16.49 56.85 28.00
C GLU A 5 17.03 56.80 29.43
N SER A 6 17.78 55.78 29.70
CA SER A 6 19.13 55.68 30.28
C SER A 6 19.27 54.33 30.98
N GLY A 7 20.30 53.57 30.94
CA GLY A 7 21.70 53.81 30.68
C GLY A 7 22.49 52.76 31.45
N SER A 8 23.40 52.13 30.74
CA SER A 8 24.66 51.48 31.11
C SER A 8 24.90 50.94 32.52
N THR A 9 25.45 49.74 32.63
CA THR A 9 26.90 49.53 32.96
C THR A 9 27.24 48.04 32.96
N GLU A 10 28.24 47.70 32.17
CA GLU A 10 29.09 46.52 32.36
C GLU A 10 29.97 46.69 33.60
N PRO A 11 30.48 45.62 34.18
CA PRO A 11 31.89 45.56 34.48
C PRO A 11 32.60 44.33 33.92
N GLU A 12 33.72 44.67 33.33
CA GLU A 12 34.94 43.96 33.05
C GLU A 12 35.45 43.12 34.25
N SER A 13 35.90 41.89 34.03
CA SER A 13 36.84 41.23 34.94
C SER A 13 37.72 40.26 34.19
N THR A 14 38.90 40.65 34.04
CA THR A 14 40.25 40.07 33.88
C THR A 14 40.39 38.57 34.15
N GLU A 15 41.00 37.97 33.17
CA GLU A 15 41.76 36.69 33.22
C GLU A 15 43.03 36.80 34.08
N PRO A 16 43.54 35.71 34.63
CA PRO A 16 44.98 35.47 34.59
C PRO A 16 45.36 34.12 33.99
N GLU A 17 46.34 34.16 33.09
CA GLU A 17 47.12 33.08 32.55
C GLU A 17 47.85 32.30 33.66
N PRO A 18 48.09 30.99 33.52
CA PRO A 18 49.16 30.31 34.24
C PRO A 18 50.34 29.95 33.34
N THR A 19 51.46 30.41 33.74
CA THR A 19 52.83 30.13 33.33
C THR A 19 53.19 28.64 33.31
N ALA A 20 53.92 28.24 32.27
CA ALA A 20 54.62 26.98 32.14
C ALA A 20 55.91 26.91 32.96
N PRO A 21 56.34 25.75 33.42
CA PRO A 21 57.71 25.56 33.82
C PRO A 21 58.52 24.78 32.78
N GLU A 22 59.73 25.23 32.74
CA GLU A 22 60.91 24.97 31.92
C GLU A 22 61.40 23.53 31.98
N SER A 23 61.85 23.06 30.82
CA SER A 23 62.48 21.78 30.60
C SER A 23 63.97 21.81 30.96
N THR A 24 64.46 20.76 31.61
CA THR A 24 65.88 20.43 31.62
C THR A 24 66.07 19.01 31.10
N GLU A 25 66.71 18.97 29.95
CA GLU A 25 67.32 17.78 29.35
C GLU A 25 68.64 17.45 30.02
N PRO A 26 69.06 16.21 30.14
CA PRO A 26 70.47 15.86 29.94
C PRO A 26 70.65 14.81 28.83
N GLU A 27 71.73 15.00 28.12
CA GLU A 27 72.26 14.32 26.94
C GLU A 27 72.74 12.87 27.21
N PRO A 28 72.98 12.10 26.17
CA PRO A 28 72.92 10.65 26.18
C PRO A 28 74.26 9.97 26.32
N THR A 29 74.28 8.82 26.98
CA THR A 29 75.39 7.85 26.88
C THR A 29 74.93 6.63 26.06
N ALA A 30 75.71 6.30 25.07
CA ALA A 30 75.51 5.21 24.12
C ALA A 30 76.01 3.88 24.69
N PRO A 31 75.82 2.80 23.95
CA PRO A 31 75.17 1.57 24.49
C PRO A 31 76.05 0.38 24.50
N GLU A 32 75.64 -0.57 25.31
CA GLU A 32 76.14 -1.91 25.27
C GLU A 32 75.08 -2.86 24.69
N SER A 33 75.54 -3.63 23.69
CA SER A 33 74.73 -4.55 22.95
C SER A 33 74.40 -5.78 23.71
N THR A 34 73.13 -6.05 24.00
CA THR A 34 72.68 -7.38 24.44
C THR A 34 71.53 -7.87 23.52
N GLU A 35 71.75 -9.06 22.97
CA GLU A 35 70.80 -9.82 22.16
C GLU A 35 69.43 -9.96 22.84
N PRO A 36 68.32 -9.84 22.13
CA PRO A 36 67.00 -10.01 22.73
C PRO A 36 66.71 -11.51 22.99
N PRO A 37 66.04 -11.83 24.07
CA PRO A 37 65.62 -13.21 24.35
C PRO A 37 64.55 -13.67 23.36
N LYS A 38 64.75 -14.87 22.82
CA LYS A 38 63.79 -15.53 21.89
C LYS A 38 62.46 -15.76 22.62
N THR A 39 61.42 -15.01 22.27
CA THR A 39 60.05 -15.26 22.72
C THR A 39 59.55 -16.62 22.23
N PRO A 40 58.95 -17.45 23.09
CA PRO A 40 58.40 -18.73 22.66
C PRO A 40 57.17 -18.47 21.76
N ARG A 41 57.23 -18.98 20.52
CA ARG A 41 56.06 -19.02 19.63
C ARG A 41 54.97 -19.88 20.27
N ARG A 42 53.98 -19.23 20.89
CA ARG A 42 52.75 -19.90 21.33
C ARG A 42 52.00 -20.41 20.09
N ARG A 43 52.00 -21.73 19.91
CA ARG A 43 51.13 -22.39 18.94
C ARG A 43 49.69 -22.20 19.42
N LEU A 44 48.87 -21.47 18.65
CA LEU A 44 47.44 -21.37 18.89
C LEU A 44 46.85 -22.79 18.82
N SER A 45 46.28 -23.26 19.92
CA SER A 45 45.58 -24.55 19.94
C SER A 45 44.31 -24.43 19.12
N PHE A 46 44.15 -25.25 18.09
CA PHE A 46 42.95 -25.31 17.23
C PHE A 46 41.65 -25.41 18.06
N VAL A 47 41.68 -26.18 19.15
CA VAL A 47 40.54 -26.31 20.07
C VAL A 47 40.17 -24.97 20.74
N ARG A 48 41.14 -24.13 21.10
CA ARG A 48 40.87 -22.81 21.70
C ARG A 48 40.31 -21.83 20.67
N VAL A 49 40.73 -21.92 19.43
CA VAL A 49 40.16 -21.08 18.32
C VAL A 49 38.73 -21.50 18.03
N VAL A 50 38.43 -22.79 17.95
CA VAL A 50 37.06 -23.31 17.74
C VAL A 50 36.15 -22.93 18.92
N LEU A 51 36.63 -23.04 20.16
CA LEU A 51 35.86 -22.62 21.34
C LEU A 51 35.61 -21.10 21.36
N ALA A 52 36.59 -20.30 20.96
CA ALA A 52 36.41 -18.85 20.87
C ALA A 52 35.39 -18.46 19.77
N LEU A 53 35.44 -19.11 18.60
CA LEU A 53 34.47 -18.91 17.53
C LEU A 53 33.05 -19.37 17.92
N ALA A 54 32.93 -20.50 18.61
CA ALA A 54 31.65 -20.97 19.13
C ALA A 54 31.09 -20.01 20.21
N LEU A 55 31.94 -19.44 21.05
CA LEU A 55 31.51 -18.44 22.04
C LEU A 55 31.04 -17.13 21.37
N VAL A 56 31.77 -16.66 20.36
CA VAL A 56 31.38 -15.47 19.57
C VAL A 56 30.05 -15.70 18.81
N ALA A 57 29.88 -16.90 18.25
CA ALA A 57 28.61 -17.27 17.58
C ALA A 57 27.46 -17.38 18.59
N ALA A 58 27.68 -17.95 19.78
CA ALA A 58 26.66 -18.02 20.82
C ALA A 58 26.29 -16.65 21.40
N VAL A 59 27.26 -15.75 21.59
CA VAL A 59 27.02 -14.37 22.04
C VAL A 59 26.32 -13.59 20.95
N GLY A 60 26.72 -13.75 19.68
CA GLY A 60 26.04 -13.13 18.53
C GLY A 60 24.57 -13.57 18.42
N PHE A 61 24.30 -14.87 18.51
CA PHE A 61 22.96 -15.41 18.51
C PHE A 61 22.11 -14.95 19.71
N ALA A 62 22.68 -14.94 20.90
CA ALA A 62 22.03 -14.44 22.11
C ALA A 62 21.74 -12.92 22.01
N SER A 63 22.67 -12.15 21.41
CA SER A 63 22.46 -10.71 21.21
C SER A 63 21.36 -10.42 20.20
N VAL A 64 21.30 -11.15 19.09
CA VAL A 64 20.24 -11.02 18.08
C VAL A 64 18.88 -11.41 18.67
N THR A 65 18.81 -12.51 19.44
CA THR A 65 17.56 -12.93 20.10
C THR A 65 17.15 -11.96 21.21
N PHE A 66 18.09 -11.36 21.92
CA PHE A 66 17.81 -10.34 22.94
C PHE A 66 17.34 -9.03 22.31
N VAL A 67 17.98 -8.58 21.23
CA VAL A 67 17.56 -7.38 20.49
C VAL A 67 16.17 -7.58 19.87
N ASN A 68 15.93 -8.74 19.24
CA ASN A 68 14.60 -9.05 18.70
C ASN A 68 13.52 -9.10 19.80
N ARG A 69 13.81 -9.72 20.96
CA ARG A 69 12.89 -9.70 22.10
C ARG A 69 12.69 -8.31 22.70
N ALA A 70 13.74 -7.47 22.74
CA ALA A 70 13.62 -6.09 23.22
C ALA A 70 12.83 -5.22 22.24
N VAL A 71 12.98 -5.44 20.93
CA VAL A 71 12.17 -4.79 19.88
C VAL A 71 10.71 -5.26 19.97
N ASP A 72 10.46 -6.56 20.15
CA ASP A 72 9.10 -7.10 20.34
C ASP A 72 8.44 -6.62 21.64
N GLN A 73 9.21 -6.43 22.72
CA GLN A 73 8.70 -5.86 23.98
C GLN A 73 8.48 -4.34 23.89
N SER A 74 9.27 -3.62 23.08
CA SER A 74 9.06 -2.20 22.82
C SER A 74 7.89 -1.95 21.87
N ALA A 75 7.58 -2.92 21.00
CA ALA A 75 6.39 -2.91 20.15
C ALA A 75 5.08 -3.16 20.93
N LYS A 76 5.16 -3.75 22.16
CA LYS A 76 4.04 -3.79 23.11
C LYS A 76 3.99 -2.48 23.88
N GLY A 77 3.70 -1.38 23.16
CA GLY A 77 3.45 -0.07 23.77
C GLY A 77 2.35 -0.16 24.83
N SER A 78 2.35 0.75 25.79
CA SER A 78 1.22 0.89 26.72
C SER A 78 -0.08 1.00 25.93
N PRO A 79 -1.16 0.35 26.39
CA PRO A 79 -2.45 0.43 25.72
C PRO A 79 -2.88 1.89 25.56
N THR A 80 -3.11 2.31 24.35
CA THR A 80 -3.50 3.68 24.03
C THR A 80 -4.78 3.70 23.23
N ALA A 81 -5.59 4.72 23.48
CA ALA A 81 -6.74 5.03 22.66
C ALA A 81 -6.33 5.49 21.26
N TRP A 82 -7.22 5.29 20.30
CA TRP A 82 -6.98 5.63 18.91
C TRP A 82 -8.20 6.23 18.22
N PHE A 83 -7.93 6.94 17.14
CA PHE A 83 -8.94 7.47 16.23
C PHE A 83 -8.66 7.00 14.82
N ALA A 84 -9.65 6.44 14.15
CA ALA A 84 -9.60 6.06 12.75
C ALA A 84 -10.95 6.34 12.09
N PRO A 85 -11.04 7.32 11.18
CA PRO A 85 -12.29 7.60 10.47
C PRO A 85 -12.62 6.48 9.49
N TYR A 86 -13.91 6.23 9.26
CA TYR A 86 -14.35 5.38 8.17
C TYR A 86 -14.11 6.07 6.83
N VAL A 87 -13.67 5.28 5.87
CA VAL A 87 -13.54 5.66 4.46
C VAL A 87 -14.35 4.67 3.64
N ASP A 88 -15.35 5.15 2.91
CA ASP A 88 -15.94 4.37 1.83
C ASP A 88 -14.89 4.25 0.71
N ALA A 89 -14.28 3.06 0.64
CA ALA A 89 -13.18 2.78 -0.29
C ALA A 89 -13.65 2.67 -1.75
N THR A 90 -14.97 2.51 -1.95
CA THR A 90 -15.59 2.33 -3.29
C THR A 90 -16.16 3.61 -3.87
N LEU A 91 -16.24 4.68 -3.06
CA LEU A 91 -16.79 5.97 -3.50
C LEU A 91 -15.85 6.66 -4.49
N VAL A 92 -16.45 7.27 -5.52
CA VAL A 92 -15.72 8.05 -6.53
C VAL A 92 -16.21 9.50 -6.51
N PRO A 93 -15.31 10.50 -6.40
CA PRO A 93 -13.84 10.39 -6.34
C PRO A 93 -13.34 9.75 -5.04
N THR A 94 -12.27 8.96 -5.14
CA THR A 94 -11.73 8.22 -4.01
C THR A 94 -11.12 9.16 -2.97
N PHE A 95 -11.40 8.92 -1.69
CA PHE A 95 -10.74 9.65 -0.60
C PHE A 95 -9.27 9.24 -0.49
N PRO A 96 -8.29 10.17 -0.48
CA PRO A 96 -6.86 9.87 -0.55
C PRO A 96 -6.27 9.52 0.85
N PHE A 97 -6.81 8.49 1.50
CA PHE A 97 -6.42 8.08 2.86
C PHE A 97 -4.94 7.69 2.97
N GLU A 98 -4.33 7.26 1.86
CA GLU A 98 -2.92 6.92 1.78
C GLU A 98 -1.98 8.12 1.89
N ASN A 99 -2.50 9.33 1.93
CA ASN A 99 -1.76 10.58 2.12
C ASN A 99 -2.26 11.29 3.38
N PRO A 100 -1.95 10.79 4.58
CA PRO A 100 -2.41 11.43 5.80
C PRO A 100 -1.91 12.89 5.87
N VAL A 101 -2.84 13.81 6.15
CA VAL A 101 -2.51 15.23 6.30
C VAL A 101 -1.98 15.50 7.71
N GLU A 102 -1.22 16.59 7.86
CA GLU A 102 -0.73 17.03 9.17
C GLU A 102 -1.90 17.31 10.14
N GLY A 103 -1.84 16.74 11.34
CA GLY A 103 -2.90 16.82 12.34
C GLY A 103 -4.11 15.92 12.11
N GLY A 104 -4.20 15.25 10.94
CA GLY A 104 -5.22 14.27 10.64
C GLY A 104 -4.89 12.88 11.20
N SER A 105 -5.84 11.94 11.06
CA SER A 105 -5.58 10.54 11.41
C SER A 105 -4.57 9.91 10.47
N LYS A 106 -3.71 9.08 11.05
CA LYS A 106 -2.85 8.17 10.28
C LYS A 106 -3.51 6.81 10.06
N ASP A 107 -4.51 6.45 10.88
CA ASP A 107 -5.23 5.19 10.81
C ASP A 107 -6.61 5.43 10.17
N VAL A 108 -7.11 4.43 9.44
CA VAL A 108 -8.42 4.47 8.79
C VAL A 108 -9.16 3.15 8.92
N VAL A 109 -10.49 3.21 8.92
CA VAL A 109 -11.36 2.04 8.76
C VAL A 109 -11.90 2.04 7.34
N LEU A 110 -11.53 1.05 6.54
CA LEU A 110 -11.97 0.94 5.16
C LEU A 110 -13.28 0.14 5.09
N GLY A 111 -14.34 0.73 4.62
CA GLY A 111 -15.66 0.10 4.45
C GLY A 111 -15.96 -0.16 2.98
N PHE A 112 -16.69 -1.19 2.61
CA PHE A 112 -17.06 -2.36 3.40
C PHE A 112 -16.82 -3.65 2.61
N ILE A 113 -16.39 -4.69 3.31
CA ILE A 113 -16.38 -6.04 2.76
C ILE A 113 -17.75 -6.68 3.00
N VAL A 114 -18.37 -7.12 1.94
CA VAL A 114 -19.67 -7.79 1.92
C VAL A 114 -19.62 -9.07 1.08
N ALA A 115 -20.65 -9.89 1.16
CA ALA A 115 -20.81 -11.05 0.30
C ALA A 115 -20.99 -10.63 -1.17
N ASP A 116 -20.63 -11.50 -2.09
CA ASP A 116 -20.81 -11.24 -3.52
C ASP A 116 -22.28 -11.03 -3.90
N ARG A 117 -22.53 -10.40 -5.04
CA ARG A 117 -23.88 -10.06 -5.51
C ARG A 117 -24.73 -11.30 -5.77
N ASP A 118 -24.11 -12.41 -6.17
CA ASP A 118 -24.80 -13.65 -6.52
C ASP A 118 -25.17 -14.47 -5.27
N GLY A 119 -24.88 -13.94 -4.09
CA GLY A 119 -25.25 -14.52 -2.79
C GLY A 119 -24.32 -15.62 -2.32
N GLY A 120 -23.10 -15.69 -2.87
CA GLY A 120 -22.05 -16.59 -2.40
C GLY A 120 -21.35 -16.13 -1.13
N CYS A 121 -20.40 -16.94 -0.66
CA CYS A 121 -19.58 -16.67 0.52
C CYS A 121 -18.21 -16.05 0.14
N ALA A 122 -18.11 -15.38 -1.02
CA ALA A 122 -16.91 -14.70 -1.45
C ALA A 122 -16.89 -13.25 -0.97
N PRO A 123 -15.76 -12.76 -0.39
CA PRO A 123 -15.66 -11.38 0.04
C PRO A 123 -15.49 -10.43 -1.16
N THR A 124 -16.25 -9.34 -1.17
CA THR A 124 -16.19 -8.30 -2.18
C THR A 124 -16.22 -6.92 -1.53
N TRP A 125 -15.67 -5.91 -2.21
CA TRP A 125 -15.81 -4.51 -1.83
C TRP A 125 -17.14 -3.97 -2.36
N GLY A 126 -18.11 -3.81 -1.46
CA GLY A 126 -19.43 -3.22 -1.72
C GLY A 126 -20.24 -3.94 -2.79
N THR A 127 -19.94 -5.20 -3.13
CA THR A 127 -20.46 -5.96 -4.29
C THR A 127 -20.00 -5.44 -5.67
N TYR A 128 -19.15 -4.44 -5.73
CA TYR A 128 -18.67 -3.86 -6.98
C TYR A 128 -17.54 -4.66 -7.61
N VAL A 129 -16.57 -5.08 -6.79
CA VAL A 129 -15.37 -5.79 -7.22
C VAL A 129 -14.94 -6.79 -6.15
N ASP A 130 -14.33 -7.90 -6.59
CA ASP A 130 -13.58 -8.79 -5.71
C ASP A 130 -12.26 -8.16 -5.24
N LEU A 131 -11.48 -8.89 -4.45
CA LEU A 131 -10.23 -8.36 -3.90
C LEU A 131 -9.20 -8.04 -4.99
N ASP A 132 -9.15 -8.82 -6.08
CA ASP A 132 -8.24 -8.58 -7.21
C ASP A 132 -8.70 -7.40 -8.06
N GLY A 133 -10.00 -7.29 -8.25
CA GLY A 133 -10.62 -6.11 -8.88
C GLY A 133 -10.34 -4.82 -8.12
N ALA A 134 -10.34 -4.86 -6.77
CA ALA A 134 -10.00 -3.70 -5.95
C ALA A 134 -8.54 -3.27 -6.11
N ALA A 135 -7.61 -4.24 -6.26
CA ALA A 135 -6.21 -3.94 -6.54
C ALA A 135 -6.02 -3.23 -7.88
N THR A 136 -6.81 -3.58 -8.89
CA THR A 136 -6.69 -3.02 -10.25
C THR A 136 -7.51 -1.74 -10.44
N SER A 137 -8.75 -1.69 -9.91
CA SER A 137 -9.68 -0.56 -10.11
C SER A 137 -9.44 0.60 -9.17
N PHE A 138 -9.05 0.31 -7.92
CA PHE A 138 -8.86 1.30 -6.86
C PHE A 138 -7.42 1.44 -6.37
N ASP A 139 -6.48 0.63 -6.92
CA ASP A 139 -5.07 0.53 -6.47
C ASP A 139 -4.97 0.26 -4.95
N LEU A 140 -5.94 -0.48 -4.40
CA LEU A 140 -6.19 -0.53 -2.97
C LEU A 140 -5.02 -1.14 -2.18
N ASP A 141 -4.42 -2.23 -2.68
CA ASP A 141 -3.26 -2.88 -2.05
C ASP A 141 -2.09 -1.90 -1.90
N ARG A 142 -1.81 -1.14 -2.97
CA ARG A 142 -0.75 -0.13 -2.98
C ARG A 142 -1.08 1.05 -2.06
N ARG A 143 -2.33 1.50 -2.06
CA ARG A 143 -2.77 2.60 -1.20
C ARG A 143 -2.64 2.24 0.28
N ILE A 144 -3.02 1.02 0.68
CA ILE A 144 -2.83 0.51 2.05
C ILE A 144 -1.33 0.43 2.40
N THR A 145 -0.52 -0.12 1.49
CA THR A 145 0.94 -0.20 1.71
C THR A 145 1.57 1.19 1.84
N ARG A 146 1.09 2.16 1.07
CA ARG A 146 1.53 3.55 1.14
C ARG A 146 1.13 4.22 2.47
N LEU A 147 -0.10 4.00 2.94
CA LEU A 147 -0.54 4.45 4.26
C LEU A 147 0.42 3.95 5.35
N ARG A 148 0.76 2.66 5.32
CA ARG A 148 1.70 2.05 6.27
C ARG A 148 3.11 2.63 6.18
N ALA A 149 3.59 2.91 4.98
CA ALA A 149 4.87 3.59 4.78
C ALA A 149 4.89 5.00 5.38
N ALA A 150 3.74 5.66 5.47
CA ALA A 150 3.55 6.95 6.16
C ALA A 150 3.36 6.81 7.69
N GLY A 151 3.47 5.58 8.23
CA GLY A 151 3.33 5.28 9.65
C GLY A 151 1.87 5.18 10.13
N GLY A 152 0.93 4.93 9.22
CA GLY A 152 -0.47 4.66 9.51
C GLY A 152 -0.84 3.18 9.40
N ASN A 153 -2.09 2.85 9.70
CA ASN A 153 -2.63 1.51 9.55
C ASN A 153 -4.05 1.53 8.97
N ALA A 154 -4.42 0.45 8.29
CA ALA A 154 -5.77 0.21 7.79
C ALA A 154 -6.43 -0.90 8.59
N ILE A 155 -7.64 -0.64 9.06
CA ILE A 155 -8.60 -1.60 9.57
C ILE A 155 -9.59 -1.83 8.43
N VAL A 156 -10.04 -3.05 8.21
CA VAL A 156 -11.12 -3.33 7.26
C VAL A 156 -12.39 -3.64 8.02
N SER A 157 -13.48 -3.01 7.60
CA SER A 157 -14.82 -3.23 8.14
C SER A 157 -15.61 -4.17 7.25
N PHE A 158 -16.23 -5.16 7.87
CA PHE A 158 -17.11 -6.14 7.25
C PHE A 158 -18.56 -5.82 7.58
N GLY A 159 -19.45 -5.87 6.59
CA GLY A 159 -20.87 -5.62 6.78
C GLY A 159 -21.33 -4.25 6.29
N GLY A 160 -21.88 -3.43 7.20
CA GLY A 160 -22.57 -2.17 6.87
C GLY A 160 -24.05 -2.37 6.52
N LEU A 161 -24.81 -1.26 6.42
CA LEU A 161 -26.26 -1.31 6.19
C LEU A 161 -26.63 -1.86 4.81
N SER A 162 -25.80 -1.59 3.80
CA SER A 162 -26.06 -1.98 2.42
C SER A 162 -25.47 -3.34 2.10
N ASN A 163 -26.15 -4.13 1.26
CA ASN A 163 -25.74 -5.48 0.84
C ASN A 163 -25.85 -6.54 1.95
N SER A 164 -25.27 -7.72 1.72
CA SER A 164 -25.35 -8.83 2.68
C SER A 164 -24.01 -9.05 3.36
N GLU A 165 -24.02 -9.08 4.69
CA GLU A 165 -22.86 -9.47 5.47
C GLU A 165 -22.52 -10.96 5.22
N LEU A 166 -21.23 -11.31 5.20
CA LEU A 166 -20.75 -12.66 4.86
C LEU A 166 -21.34 -13.76 5.75
N ALA A 167 -21.59 -13.49 7.04
CA ALA A 167 -22.17 -14.47 7.94
C ALA A 167 -23.61 -14.86 7.58
N LEU A 168 -24.36 -14.02 6.87
CA LEU A 168 -25.67 -14.37 6.33
C LEU A 168 -25.60 -15.34 5.15
N ARG A 169 -24.49 -15.34 4.42
CA ARG A 169 -24.34 -16.08 3.16
C ARG A 169 -23.49 -17.33 3.27
N CYS A 170 -22.51 -17.34 4.15
CA CYS A 170 -21.71 -18.52 4.40
C CYS A 170 -22.48 -19.55 5.20
N ASP A 171 -22.48 -20.80 4.77
CA ASP A 171 -23.25 -21.90 5.38
C ASP A 171 -22.61 -22.52 6.64
N SER A 172 -21.34 -22.19 6.90
CA SER A 172 -20.58 -22.71 8.05
C SER A 172 -19.54 -21.73 8.54
N SER A 173 -19.23 -21.80 9.86
CA SER A 173 -18.18 -20.99 10.48
C SER A 173 -16.81 -21.20 9.85
N LYS A 174 -16.50 -22.43 9.37
CA LYS A 174 -15.25 -22.71 8.67
C LYS A 174 -15.13 -21.98 7.34
N LYS A 175 -16.20 -21.97 6.52
CA LYS A 175 -16.19 -21.22 5.25
C LYS A 175 -16.11 -19.73 5.50
N LEU A 176 -16.85 -19.24 6.50
CA LEU A 176 -16.83 -17.84 6.91
C LEU A 176 -15.45 -17.41 7.39
N ALA A 177 -14.79 -18.22 8.23
CA ALA A 177 -13.40 -17.98 8.65
C ALA A 177 -12.45 -17.90 7.45
N GLY A 178 -12.61 -18.78 6.46
CA GLY A 178 -11.83 -18.75 5.22
C GLY A 178 -12.07 -17.49 4.39
N ALA A 179 -13.31 -16.98 4.34
CA ALA A 179 -13.63 -15.73 3.65
C ALA A 179 -13.02 -14.50 4.36
N TYR A 180 -13.11 -14.45 5.69
CA TYR A 180 -12.46 -13.40 6.48
C TYR A 180 -10.94 -13.47 6.36
N ALA A 181 -10.35 -14.68 6.41
CA ALA A 181 -8.91 -14.89 6.29
C ALA A 181 -8.35 -14.34 4.96
N GLN A 182 -9.06 -14.53 3.84
CA GLN A 182 -8.64 -13.96 2.54
C GLN A 182 -8.41 -12.45 2.60
N VAL A 183 -9.28 -11.72 3.30
CA VAL A 183 -9.16 -10.27 3.46
C VAL A 183 -8.06 -9.92 4.45
N ILE A 184 -8.03 -10.61 5.60
CA ILE A 184 -7.04 -10.40 6.67
C ILE A 184 -5.62 -10.64 6.14
N ASP A 185 -5.41 -11.75 5.44
CA ASP A 185 -4.09 -12.11 4.92
C ASP A 185 -3.66 -11.20 3.78
N ARG A 186 -4.58 -10.87 2.84
CA ARG A 186 -4.27 -9.98 1.73
C ARG A 186 -3.78 -8.61 2.19
N TYR A 187 -4.49 -8.04 3.14
CA TYR A 187 -4.17 -6.71 3.66
C TYR A 187 -3.31 -6.74 4.92
N GLU A 188 -2.82 -7.90 5.35
CA GLU A 188 -1.98 -8.08 6.54
C GLU A 188 -2.59 -7.38 7.77
N LEU A 189 -3.88 -7.64 8.03
CA LEU A 189 -4.63 -6.94 9.07
C LEU A 189 -4.27 -7.46 10.46
N THR A 190 -4.10 -6.54 11.40
CA THR A 190 -3.95 -6.82 12.83
C THR A 190 -5.20 -6.46 13.63
N SER A 191 -6.07 -5.68 13.00
CA SER A 191 -7.38 -5.28 13.55
C SER A 191 -8.44 -5.38 12.46
N VAL A 192 -9.61 -5.86 12.83
CA VAL A 192 -10.80 -5.96 11.98
C VAL A 192 -12.00 -5.36 12.69
N ASP A 193 -12.90 -4.83 11.90
CA ASP A 193 -14.13 -4.22 12.36
C ASP A 193 -15.32 -4.96 11.73
N PHE A 194 -16.39 -5.14 12.49
CA PHE A 194 -17.62 -5.78 12.05
C PHE A 194 -18.79 -4.84 12.29
N ASP A 195 -19.18 -4.19 11.22
CA ASP A 195 -20.34 -3.28 11.19
C ASP A 195 -21.60 -4.11 10.92
N ILE A 196 -22.31 -4.43 12.02
CA ILE A 196 -23.41 -5.38 11.99
C ILE A 196 -24.73 -4.63 12.12
N GLU A 197 -25.47 -4.58 11.02
CA GLU A 197 -26.72 -3.83 10.91
C GLU A 197 -27.86 -4.66 10.31
N GLY A 198 -29.05 -4.12 10.34
CA GLY A 198 -30.22 -4.67 9.68
C GLY A 198 -30.48 -6.15 9.99
N GLU A 199 -30.63 -6.97 8.96
CA GLU A 199 -30.91 -8.40 9.07
C GLU A 199 -29.76 -9.14 9.77
N ALA A 200 -28.51 -8.79 9.49
CA ALA A 200 -27.34 -9.43 10.07
C ALA A 200 -27.23 -9.27 11.59
N LEU A 201 -27.83 -8.19 12.14
CA LEU A 201 -27.83 -7.91 13.56
C LEU A 201 -28.80 -8.85 14.31
N SER A 202 -29.96 -9.13 13.72
CA SER A 202 -31.03 -9.93 14.33
C SER A 202 -30.96 -11.43 14.05
N ASP A 203 -30.11 -11.88 13.10
CA ASP A 203 -29.93 -13.30 12.77
C ASP A 203 -29.01 -14.00 13.80
N GLU A 204 -29.60 -14.73 14.73
CA GLU A 204 -28.89 -15.46 15.79
C GLU A 204 -27.90 -16.48 15.22
N ALA A 205 -28.27 -17.17 14.12
CA ALA A 205 -27.40 -18.16 13.50
C ALA A 205 -26.17 -17.51 12.82
N ALA A 206 -26.35 -16.35 12.20
CA ALA A 206 -25.26 -15.56 11.65
C ALA A 206 -24.34 -15.03 12.76
N ASN A 207 -24.91 -14.49 13.85
CA ASN A 207 -24.16 -14.00 15.00
C ASN A 207 -23.30 -15.10 15.64
N LYS A 208 -23.87 -16.30 15.84
CA LYS A 208 -23.14 -17.45 16.35
C LYS A 208 -22.03 -17.88 15.37
N ARG A 209 -22.36 -17.99 14.10
CA ARG A 209 -21.42 -18.40 13.04
C ARG A 209 -20.25 -17.44 12.92
N ARG A 210 -20.52 -16.12 13.02
CA ARG A 210 -19.51 -15.06 13.05
C ARG A 210 -18.59 -15.21 14.26
N GLY A 211 -19.15 -15.37 15.44
CA GLY A 211 -18.37 -15.59 16.67
C GLY A 211 -17.44 -16.81 16.57
N GLU A 212 -17.96 -17.95 16.10
CA GLU A 212 -17.16 -19.17 15.91
C GLU A 212 -16.02 -18.97 14.89
N ALA A 213 -16.28 -18.27 13.76
CA ALA A 213 -15.28 -17.95 12.76
C ALA A 213 -14.19 -17.04 13.32
N LEU A 214 -14.56 -16.00 14.05
CA LEU A 214 -13.63 -15.06 14.68
C LEU A 214 -12.77 -15.73 15.75
N LYS A 215 -13.37 -16.63 16.54
CA LYS A 215 -12.61 -17.43 17.51
C LYS A 215 -11.56 -18.28 16.84
N GLN A 216 -11.90 -18.96 15.73
CA GLN A 216 -10.96 -19.74 14.94
C GLN A 216 -9.79 -18.86 14.45
N LEU A 217 -10.07 -17.69 13.87
CA LEU A 217 -9.04 -16.78 13.35
C LEU A 217 -8.11 -16.23 14.44
N GLN A 218 -8.67 -15.90 15.62
CA GLN A 218 -7.85 -15.50 16.76
C GLN A 218 -6.97 -16.64 17.29
N ASP A 219 -7.47 -17.89 17.26
CA ASP A 219 -6.68 -19.05 17.65
C ASP A 219 -5.57 -19.36 16.66
N GLU A 220 -5.82 -19.17 15.36
CA GLU A 220 -4.81 -19.30 14.30
C GLU A 220 -3.75 -18.20 14.42
N ALA A 221 -4.14 -16.94 14.58
CA ALA A 221 -3.21 -15.83 14.78
C ALA A 221 -2.26 -16.09 15.98
N ARG A 222 -2.81 -16.59 17.12
CA ARG A 222 -2.01 -16.89 18.31
C ARG A 222 -1.00 -18.02 18.10
N LYS A 223 -1.26 -19.00 17.23
CA LYS A 223 -0.27 -20.03 16.87
C LYS A 223 0.96 -19.45 16.17
N ASP A 224 0.77 -18.35 15.48
CA ASP A 224 1.80 -17.62 14.75
C ASP A 224 2.38 -16.44 15.56
N ASP A 225 2.18 -16.43 16.88
CA ASP A 225 2.57 -15.35 17.81
C ASP A 225 2.02 -13.96 17.37
N ARG A 226 0.88 -13.94 16.70
CA ARG A 226 0.16 -12.73 16.28
C ARG A 226 -1.11 -12.53 17.12
N GLU A 227 -1.55 -11.31 17.22
CA GLU A 227 -2.85 -10.96 17.80
C GLU A 227 -3.77 -10.39 16.70
N LEU A 228 -5.04 -10.79 16.72
CA LEU A 228 -6.11 -10.22 15.89
C LEU A 228 -7.12 -9.52 16.79
N ALA A 229 -7.12 -8.19 16.73
CA ALA A 229 -8.08 -7.37 17.43
C ALA A 229 -9.42 -7.35 16.68
N VAL A 230 -10.50 -7.63 17.38
CA VAL A 230 -11.86 -7.69 16.81
C VAL A 230 -12.73 -6.63 17.46
N TRP A 231 -13.25 -5.72 16.67
CA TRP A 231 -14.24 -4.72 17.06
C TRP A 231 -15.59 -5.06 16.46
N LEU A 232 -16.65 -4.88 17.23
CA LEU A 232 -18.03 -4.86 16.73
C LEU A 232 -18.49 -3.42 16.62
N THR A 233 -19.02 -3.01 15.48
CA THR A 233 -19.67 -1.71 15.29
C THR A 233 -21.17 -1.93 15.17
N LEU A 234 -21.94 -1.28 16.07
CA LEU A 234 -23.35 -1.60 16.29
C LEU A 234 -24.22 -0.35 16.38
N PRO A 235 -25.47 -0.39 15.90
CA PRO A 235 -26.45 0.66 16.12
C PRO A 235 -26.73 0.87 17.60
N VAL A 236 -26.93 2.11 18.00
CA VAL A 236 -27.21 2.51 19.37
C VAL A 236 -28.31 3.58 19.41
N ALA A 237 -29.11 3.58 20.49
CA ALA A 237 -29.98 4.67 20.86
C ALA A 237 -29.44 5.38 22.13
N PRO A 238 -29.96 6.53 22.53
CA PRO A 238 -29.57 7.14 23.82
C PRO A 238 -29.71 6.19 25.02
N GLN A 239 -30.62 5.22 24.93
CA GLN A 239 -30.84 4.18 25.94
C GLN A 239 -29.85 3.00 25.86
N GLY A 240 -28.87 3.06 24.95
CA GLY A 240 -27.83 2.04 24.72
C GLY A 240 -28.08 1.17 23.49
N LEU A 241 -27.38 0.04 23.45
CA LEU A 241 -27.54 -0.96 22.39
C LEU A 241 -28.97 -1.47 22.33
N THR A 242 -29.46 -1.73 21.12
CA THR A 242 -30.75 -2.44 20.95
C THR A 242 -30.66 -3.85 21.56
N GLU A 243 -31.79 -4.49 21.76
CA GLU A 243 -31.85 -5.88 22.25
C GLU A 243 -31.04 -6.82 21.31
N ALA A 244 -31.20 -6.67 19.99
CA ALA A 244 -30.45 -7.43 19.01
C ALA A 244 -28.93 -7.11 19.05
N GLY A 245 -28.57 -5.84 19.25
CA GLY A 245 -27.17 -5.42 19.39
C GLY A 245 -26.48 -6.04 20.60
N LEU A 246 -27.17 -6.01 21.75
CA LEU A 246 -26.68 -6.65 22.98
C LEU A 246 -26.55 -8.17 22.81
N ALA A 247 -27.57 -8.81 22.20
CA ALA A 247 -27.54 -10.24 21.91
C ALA A 247 -26.37 -10.64 20.96
N ALA A 248 -26.04 -9.81 19.97
CA ALA A 248 -24.89 -10.04 19.09
C ALA A 248 -23.58 -9.99 19.87
N VAL A 249 -23.42 -9.05 20.81
CA VAL A 249 -22.24 -9.00 21.72
C VAL A 249 -22.17 -10.26 22.56
N GLU A 250 -23.27 -10.65 23.22
CA GLU A 250 -23.30 -11.82 24.08
C GLU A 250 -23.02 -13.11 23.31
N ALA A 251 -23.61 -13.27 22.12
CA ALA A 251 -23.34 -14.40 21.24
C ALA A 251 -21.85 -14.49 20.87
N THR A 252 -21.22 -13.36 20.58
CA THR A 252 -19.77 -13.29 20.27
C THR A 252 -18.93 -13.67 21.48
N LEU A 253 -19.20 -13.11 22.66
CA LEU A 253 -18.50 -13.45 23.90
C LEU A 253 -18.68 -14.93 24.29
N ALA A 254 -19.86 -15.50 24.07
CA ALA A 254 -20.14 -16.91 24.36
C ALA A 254 -19.30 -17.90 23.54
N THR A 255 -18.80 -17.50 22.34
CA THR A 255 -17.86 -18.32 21.54
C THR A 255 -16.42 -18.27 22.05
N GLY A 256 -16.12 -17.41 23.03
CA GLY A 256 -14.78 -17.22 23.57
C GLY A 256 -13.90 -16.28 22.74
N VAL A 257 -14.48 -15.46 21.88
CA VAL A 257 -13.77 -14.36 21.18
C VAL A 257 -13.29 -13.35 22.22
N ASN A 258 -12.02 -12.97 22.14
CA ASN A 258 -11.49 -11.84 22.87
C ASN A 258 -11.81 -10.55 22.10
N LEU A 259 -12.94 -9.90 22.43
CA LEU A 259 -13.29 -8.63 21.82
C LEU A 259 -12.30 -7.54 22.25
N ALA A 260 -11.75 -6.82 21.29
CA ALA A 260 -11.02 -5.58 21.54
C ALA A 260 -11.99 -4.50 22.05
N GLY A 261 -13.20 -4.45 21.48
CA GLY A 261 -14.25 -3.58 21.98
C GLY A 261 -15.53 -3.60 21.14
N VAL A 262 -16.47 -2.77 21.59
CA VAL A 262 -17.73 -2.47 20.92
C VAL A 262 -17.74 -0.98 20.59
N ASN A 263 -17.81 -0.65 19.32
CA ASN A 263 -17.91 0.69 18.79
C ASN A 263 -19.37 0.97 18.48
N VAL A 264 -19.95 2.03 19.04
CA VAL A 264 -21.36 2.30 18.83
C VAL A 264 -21.58 3.47 17.86
N MET A 265 -22.54 3.30 16.97
CA MET A 265 -22.92 4.28 15.96
C MET A 265 -23.75 5.40 16.61
N THR A 266 -23.07 6.42 17.15
CA THR A 266 -23.69 7.57 17.83
C THR A 266 -24.25 8.56 16.79
N MET A 267 -25.22 8.09 16.01
CA MET A 267 -25.80 8.78 14.86
C MET A 267 -27.24 8.30 14.58
N ASN A 268 -27.97 9.05 13.76
CA ASN A 268 -29.27 8.66 13.19
C ASN A 268 -30.31 8.23 14.23
N TYR A 269 -30.37 8.93 15.35
CA TYR A 269 -31.25 8.57 16.49
C TYR A 269 -32.75 8.73 16.16
N GLY A 270 -33.09 9.74 15.34
CA GLY A 270 -34.46 10.02 14.98
C GLY A 270 -35.40 10.09 16.16
N ALA A 271 -36.51 9.36 16.12
CA ALA A 271 -37.54 9.34 17.18
C ALA A 271 -37.04 8.76 18.51
N SER A 272 -35.90 8.07 18.56
CA SER A 272 -35.34 7.55 19.83
C SER A 272 -34.65 8.64 20.66
N ARG A 273 -34.31 9.79 20.05
CA ARG A 273 -33.81 10.99 20.73
C ARG A 273 -34.94 11.97 20.98
N PRO A 274 -35.29 12.29 22.24
CA PRO A 274 -36.27 13.33 22.56
C PRO A 274 -35.83 14.69 21.97
N ASP A 275 -36.79 15.48 21.47
CA ASP A 275 -36.50 16.82 20.90
C ASP A 275 -35.78 17.76 21.86
N SER A 276 -35.97 17.56 23.19
CA SER A 276 -35.31 18.33 24.25
C SER A 276 -33.85 17.92 24.50
N MET A 277 -33.38 16.82 23.92
CA MET A 277 -32.04 16.28 24.10
C MET A 277 -31.17 16.70 22.92
N SER A 278 -30.09 17.39 23.17
CA SER A 278 -29.09 17.72 22.14
C SER A 278 -28.39 16.46 21.61
N MET A 279 -27.72 16.57 20.44
CA MET A 279 -26.93 15.47 19.89
C MET A 279 -25.77 15.08 20.82
N ALA A 280 -25.09 16.08 21.41
CA ALA A 280 -24.03 15.82 22.38
C ALA A 280 -24.52 15.05 23.61
N GLU A 281 -25.69 15.43 24.17
CA GLU A 281 -26.28 14.71 25.29
C GLU A 281 -26.70 13.28 24.91
N ALA A 282 -27.30 13.10 23.74
CA ALA A 282 -27.68 11.79 23.22
C ALA A 282 -26.48 10.85 23.06
N ASN A 283 -25.38 11.35 22.50
CA ASN A 283 -24.14 10.59 22.34
C ASN A 283 -23.57 10.16 23.70
N GLN A 284 -23.52 11.08 24.67
CA GLN A 284 -23.00 10.78 25.99
C GLN A 284 -23.87 9.78 26.73
N GLU A 285 -25.20 9.88 26.60
CA GLU A 285 -26.13 8.96 27.25
C GLU A 285 -26.06 7.57 26.60
N ALA A 286 -26.00 7.49 25.28
CA ALA A 286 -25.78 6.24 24.55
C ALA A 286 -24.53 5.51 25.04
N LEU A 287 -23.44 6.24 25.24
CA LEU A 287 -22.16 5.67 25.71
C LEU A 287 -22.26 5.19 27.19
N ARG A 288 -22.94 5.95 28.08
CA ARG A 288 -23.15 5.52 29.46
C ARG A 288 -24.04 4.28 29.54
N SER A 289 -25.13 4.26 28.77
CA SER A 289 -26.03 3.12 28.70
C SER A 289 -25.34 1.88 28.12
N THR A 290 -24.55 2.05 27.08
CA THR A 290 -23.71 0.98 26.52
C THR A 290 -22.72 0.43 27.54
N TYR A 291 -22.05 1.31 28.30
CA TYR A 291 -21.17 0.88 29.39
C TYR A 291 -21.88 -0.05 30.39
N GLN A 292 -23.07 0.33 30.86
CA GLN A 292 -23.83 -0.50 31.78
C GLN A 292 -24.26 -1.85 31.19
N GLN A 293 -24.66 -1.86 29.91
CA GLN A 293 -25.04 -3.08 29.22
C GLN A 293 -23.84 -4.02 29.02
N LEU A 294 -22.69 -3.49 28.65
CA LEU A 294 -21.47 -4.27 28.46
C LEU A 294 -20.92 -4.81 29.78
N ASP A 295 -21.00 -4.05 30.89
CA ASP A 295 -20.63 -4.54 32.21
C ASP A 295 -21.39 -5.83 32.55
N GLY A 296 -22.70 -5.81 32.38
CA GLY A 296 -23.52 -6.99 32.54
C GLY A 296 -23.23 -8.12 31.55
N ALA A 297 -22.96 -7.81 30.29
CA ALA A 297 -22.64 -8.82 29.27
C ALA A 297 -21.31 -9.55 29.56
N TYR A 298 -20.27 -8.79 29.92
CA TYR A 298 -18.97 -9.37 30.31
C TYR A 298 -19.08 -10.19 31.61
N GLU A 299 -19.86 -9.72 32.60
CA GLU A 299 -20.11 -10.49 33.83
C GLU A 299 -20.83 -11.81 33.53
N ARG A 300 -21.85 -11.82 32.66
CA ARG A 300 -22.52 -13.05 32.20
C ARG A 300 -21.59 -13.99 31.44
N ALA A 301 -20.62 -13.45 30.74
CA ALA A 301 -19.56 -14.22 30.06
C ALA A 301 -18.45 -14.71 31.04
N GLY A 302 -18.59 -14.46 32.34
CA GLY A 302 -17.60 -14.84 33.36
C GLY A 302 -16.36 -13.97 33.40
N GLN A 303 -16.39 -12.79 32.79
CA GLN A 303 -15.30 -11.83 32.75
C GLN A 303 -15.65 -10.59 33.57
N LYS A 304 -14.95 -10.38 34.67
CA LYS A 304 -15.12 -9.18 35.48
C LYS A 304 -14.05 -8.15 35.11
N LEU A 305 -14.46 -7.08 34.42
CA LEU A 305 -13.56 -5.99 33.99
C LEU A 305 -13.51 -4.88 35.04
N GLN A 306 -12.38 -4.20 35.16
CA GLN A 306 -12.32 -2.97 35.94
C GLN A 306 -12.96 -1.81 35.12
N PRO A 307 -13.49 -0.76 35.78
CA PRO A 307 -14.14 0.35 35.07
C PRO A 307 -13.30 0.95 33.95
N ALA A 308 -12.01 1.15 34.16
CA ALA A 308 -11.11 1.68 33.14
C ALA A 308 -10.87 0.70 31.98
N GLU A 309 -10.88 -0.59 32.24
CA GLU A 309 -10.79 -1.63 31.23
C GLU A 309 -12.05 -1.66 30.35
N LEU A 310 -13.21 -1.55 30.97
CA LEU A 310 -14.48 -1.57 30.26
C LEU A 310 -14.67 -0.32 29.39
N TRP A 311 -14.33 0.88 29.89
CA TRP A 311 -14.33 2.09 29.09
C TRP A 311 -13.36 2.00 27.90
N GLY A 312 -12.20 1.38 28.09
CA GLY A 312 -11.23 1.11 27.03
C GLY A 312 -11.74 0.16 25.93
N LYS A 313 -12.83 -0.60 26.21
CA LYS A 313 -13.50 -1.47 25.24
C LYS A 313 -14.70 -0.80 24.56
N ILE A 314 -14.93 0.47 24.78
CA ILE A 314 -16.02 1.23 24.15
C ILE A 314 -15.44 2.21 23.14
N GLY A 315 -16.04 2.21 21.95
CA GLY A 315 -15.80 3.19 20.89
C GLY A 315 -17.07 3.95 20.52
N ALA A 316 -16.91 5.08 19.85
CA ALA A 316 -18.01 5.87 19.30
C ALA A 316 -17.73 6.32 17.86
N THR A 317 -18.78 6.25 17.03
CA THR A 317 -18.74 6.66 15.63
C THR A 317 -19.94 7.57 15.33
N PRO A 318 -19.80 8.90 15.40
CA PRO A 318 -20.81 9.82 14.90
C PRO A 318 -20.79 9.87 13.36
N MET A 319 -21.95 10.21 12.76
CA MET A 319 -22.04 10.67 11.37
C MET A 319 -21.90 12.18 11.33
N VAL A 320 -20.88 12.67 10.63
CA VAL A 320 -20.55 14.11 10.61
C VAL A 320 -21.55 14.92 9.79
N GLY A 321 -21.96 16.05 10.32
CA GLY A 321 -22.90 16.96 9.68
C GLY A 321 -24.33 16.47 9.65
N THR A 322 -25.04 16.77 8.55
CA THR A 322 -26.43 16.36 8.31
C THR A 322 -26.53 14.85 8.19
N GLN A 323 -27.45 14.25 8.93
CA GLN A 323 -27.59 12.80 9.05
C GLN A 323 -28.76 12.27 8.21
N ASP A 324 -28.80 10.95 7.97
CA ASP A 324 -29.87 10.32 7.19
C ASP A 324 -31.25 10.46 7.84
N THR A 325 -31.29 10.66 9.15
CA THR A 325 -32.51 10.81 9.93
C THR A 325 -32.71 12.28 10.31
N THR A 326 -33.66 12.93 9.67
CA THR A 326 -34.03 14.33 9.96
C THR A 326 -34.75 14.44 11.32
N PRO A 327 -34.45 15.43 12.17
CA PRO A 327 -33.56 16.58 11.96
C PRO A 327 -32.15 16.41 12.56
N ASP A 328 -31.65 15.21 12.68
CA ASP A 328 -30.36 14.95 13.32
C ASP A 328 -29.19 15.58 12.54
N GLN A 329 -28.33 16.29 13.26
CA GLN A 329 -27.13 16.91 12.72
C GLN A 329 -26.03 16.89 13.77
N PHE A 330 -24.83 16.43 13.41
CA PHE A 330 -23.66 16.42 14.26
C PHE A 330 -22.71 17.55 13.87
N THR A 331 -22.58 18.53 14.76
CA THR A 331 -21.83 19.77 14.55
C THR A 331 -20.40 19.69 15.10
N ILE A 332 -19.58 20.71 14.81
CA ILE A 332 -18.24 20.85 15.38
C ILE A 332 -18.29 20.92 16.92
N SER A 333 -19.27 21.61 17.49
CA SER A 333 -19.47 21.68 18.95
C SER A 333 -19.82 20.30 19.56
N ASP A 334 -20.58 19.47 18.83
CA ASP A 334 -20.86 18.08 19.26
C ASP A 334 -19.59 17.22 19.26
N ALA A 335 -18.71 17.42 18.28
CA ALA A 335 -17.42 16.73 18.22
C ALA A 335 -16.49 17.14 19.38
N GLU A 336 -16.44 18.44 19.73
CA GLU A 336 -15.73 18.93 20.91
C GLU A 336 -16.27 18.33 22.22
N SER A 337 -17.58 18.21 22.32
CA SER A 337 -18.25 17.58 23.47
C SER A 337 -17.95 16.10 23.55
N LEU A 338 -17.98 15.38 22.42
CA LEU A 338 -17.68 13.95 22.35
C LEU A 338 -16.23 13.64 22.72
N ILE A 339 -15.26 14.40 22.19
CA ILE A 339 -13.84 14.18 22.52
C ILE A 339 -13.56 14.50 24.00
N ALA A 340 -14.20 15.51 24.57
CA ALA A 340 -14.08 15.81 25.99
C ALA A 340 -14.59 14.64 26.85
N PHE A 341 -15.76 14.10 26.53
CA PHE A 341 -16.35 12.92 27.18
C PHE A 341 -15.45 11.69 27.06
N ALA A 342 -14.95 11.41 25.84
CA ALA A 342 -14.07 10.27 25.57
C ALA A 342 -12.77 10.34 26.39
N LYS A 343 -12.19 11.53 26.52
CA LYS A 343 -10.97 11.75 27.32
C LYS A 343 -11.20 11.54 28.83
N VAL A 344 -12.34 11.97 29.33
CA VAL A 344 -12.67 11.86 30.79
C VAL A 344 -12.91 10.41 31.17
N ASN A 345 -13.62 9.67 30.34
CA ASN A 345 -14.01 8.28 30.64
C ASN A 345 -12.96 7.26 30.18
N GLY A 346 -12.05 7.60 29.29
CA GLY A 346 -11.01 6.70 28.78
C GLY A 346 -11.53 5.75 27.71
N LEU A 347 -12.33 6.27 26.75
CA LEU A 347 -12.77 5.47 25.59
C LEU A 347 -11.55 4.97 24.81
N GLY A 348 -11.63 3.71 24.34
CA GLY A 348 -10.55 3.07 23.59
C GLY A 348 -10.48 3.51 22.14
N ARG A 349 -11.64 3.84 21.54
CA ARG A 349 -11.76 4.15 20.12
C ARG A 349 -12.69 5.33 19.87
N LEU A 350 -12.28 6.19 18.94
CA LEU A 350 -13.21 7.06 18.21
C LEU A 350 -13.07 6.80 16.71
N SER A 351 -14.16 6.91 16.02
CA SER A 351 -14.24 6.90 14.56
C SER A 351 -15.21 8.00 14.13
N LEU A 352 -15.48 8.13 12.86
CA LEU A 352 -16.56 8.94 12.30
C LEU A 352 -17.04 8.35 10.97
N TRP A 353 -18.29 8.54 10.61
CA TRP A 353 -18.85 8.29 9.30
C TRP A 353 -19.04 9.61 8.58
N SER A 354 -18.27 9.97 7.56
CA SER A 354 -17.07 9.32 7.07
C SER A 354 -16.03 10.38 6.71
N ALA A 355 -14.78 9.99 6.53
CA ALA A 355 -13.74 10.90 6.04
C ALA A 355 -14.09 11.48 4.65
N ASN A 356 -14.82 10.72 3.83
CA ASN A 356 -15.33 11.20 2.54
C ASN A 356 -16.26 12.41 2.71
N ARG A 357 -16.96 12.51 3.85
CA ARG A 357 -17.91 13.58 4.19
C ARG A 357 -17.28 14.73 4.98
N ASP A 358 -16.09 14.53 5.55
CA ASP A 358 -15.45 15.49 6.46
C ASP A 358 -14.86 16.70 5.72
N GLY A 359 -15.76 17.50 5.17
CA GLY A 359 -15.43 18.72 4.45
C GLY A 359 -16.66 19.58 4.18
N PRO A 360 -16.45 20.88 3.88
CA PRO A 360 -17.54 21.79 3.53
C PRO A 360 -18.18 21.39 2.20
N CYS A 361 -19.51 21.58 2.10
CA CYS A 361 -20.21 21.45 0.83
C CYS A 361 -19.95 22.67 -0.06
N GLY A 362 -19.96 22.47 -1.38
CA GLY A 362 -19.88 23.57 -2.34
C GLY A 362 -21.14 24.46 -2.27
N SER A 363 -21.00 25.71 -2.65
CA SER A 363 -22.06 26.75 -2.58
C SER A 363 -23.34 26.46 -3.36
N GLN A 364 -23.37 25.38 -4.12
CA GLN A 364 -24.53 24.93 -4.93
C GLN A 364 -25.32 23.81 -4.27
N MET A 365 -24.87 23.31 -3.10
CA MET A 365 -25.51 22.20 -2.42
C MET A 365 -26.47 22.72 -1.36
N ASP A 366 -27.69 22.16 -1.33
CA ASP A 366 -28.65 22.38 -0.25
C ASP A 366 -28.15 21.66 1.02
N GLU A 367 -27.98 22.41 2.11
CA GLU A 367 -27.50 21.91 3.39
C GLU A 367 -28.41 20.82 4.02
N LEU A 368 -29.65 20.73 3.56
CA LEU A 368 -30.62 19.72 3.99
C LEU A 368 -30.46 18.38 3.23
N ILE A 369 -29.66 18.34 2.18
CA ILE A 369 -29.44 17.11 1.41
C ILE A 369 -28.22 16.39 1.98
N VAL A 370 -28.44 15.15 2.43
CA VAL A 370 -27.35 14.25 2.87
C VAL A 370 -26.44 13.93 1.69
N SER A 371 -25.15 14.20 1.84
CA SER A 371 -24.13 13.95 0.82
C SER A 371 -23.13 12.92 1.30
N ASN A 372 -22.63 12.07 0.40
CA ASN A 372 -21.52 11.15 0.70
C ASN A 372 -20.13 11.81 0.57
N THR A 373 -20.06 13.09 0.17
CA THR A 373 -18.81 13.78 -0.13
C THR A 373 -18.61 15.09 0.62
N CYS A 374 -19.58 15.51 1.44
CA CYS A 374 -19.47 16.67 2.32
C CYS A 374 -20.46 16.57 3.49
N SER A 375 -20.24 17.33 4.55
CA SER A 375 -20.99 17.20 5.81
C SER A 375 -22.33 17.93 5.83
N GLY A 376 -22.51 18.99 5.06
CA GLY A 376 -23.70 19.85 5.14
C GLY A 376 -23.68 20.84 6.32
N VAL A 377 -22.55 20.99 7.01
CA VAL A 377 -22.36 22.01 8.06
C VAL A 377 -21.13 22.87 7.74
N GLU A 378 -21.10 24.06 8.33
CA GLU A 378 -19.95 24.94 8.22
C GLU A 378 -18.74 24.33 8.96
N GLN A 379 -17.67 24.11 8.23
CA GLN A 379 -16.43 23.54 8.76
C GLN A 379 -15.24 23.81 7.83
N GLU A 380 -14.03 23.65 8.34
CA GLU A 380 -12.81 23.51 7.55
C GLU A 380 -12.63 22.04 7.04
N PRO A 381 -11.90 21.82 5.95
CA PRO A 381 -11.61 20.45 5.50
C PRO A 381 -10.98 19.59 6.59
N LEU A 382 -11.53 18.39 6.82
CA LEU A 382 -11.11 17.42 7.84
C LEU A 382 -11.13 17.95 9.29
N GLU A 383 -12.02 18.88 9.60
CA GLU A 383 -12.09 19.49 10.93
C GLU A 383 -12.57 18.53 12.00
N PHE A 384 -13.59 17.73 11.72
CA PHE A 384 -14.06 16.68 12.63
C PHE A 384 -12.94 15.67 12.92
N SER A 385 -12.24 15.21 11.89
CA SER A 385 -11.10 14.30 12.05
C SER A 385 -9.99 14.91 12.92
N ARG A 386 -9.64 16.19 12.73
CA ARG A 386 -8.63 16.86 13.56
C ARG A 386 -9.04 16.97 15.03
N ILE A 387 -10.32 17.25 15.30
CA ILE A 387 -10.82 17.33 16.67
C ILE A 387 -10.78 15.96 17.35
N LEU A 388 -11.33 14.94 16.70
CA LEU A 388 -11.46 13.60 17.29
C LEU A 388 -10.11 12.87 17.39
N ASN A 389 -9.17 13.15 16.49
CA ASN A 389 -7.80 12.60 16.55
C ASN A 389 -7.02 13.00 17.82
N ASN A 390 -7.46 14.01 18.55
CA ASN A 390 -6.88 14.35 19.86
C ASN A 390 -7.08 13.27 20.93
N LEU A 391 -7.78 12.19 20.63
CA LEU A 391 -7.86 10.98 21.47
C LEU A 391 -6.61 10.12 21.33
N THR A 392 -6.03 10.06 20.14
CA THR A 392 -4.93 9.15 19.76
C THR A 392 -3.72 9.29 20.70
N GLY A 393 -3.19 8.14 21.13
CA GLY A 393 -2.02 8.05 22.01
C GLY A 393 -2.28 8.24 23.50
N ARG A 394 -3.53 8.49 23.92
CA ARG A 394 -3.85 8.56 25.35
C ARG A 394 -3.83 7.15 25.96
N ALA A 395 -3.21 7.04 27.14
CA ALA A 395 -3.21 5.78 27.88
C ALA A 395 -4.65 5.39 28.30
N ILE A 396 -4.98 4.12 28.14
CA ILE A 396 -6.24 3.50 28.54
C ILE A 396 -5.99 2.25 29.36
N GLY A 397 -7.02 1.73 30.02
CA GLY A 397 -6.92 0.57 30.91
C GLY A 397 -6.60 -0.76 30.21
N GLN A 398 -6.76 -0.83 28.89
CA GLN A 398 -6.53 -2.05 28.09
C GLN A 398 -5.97 -1.73 26.68
N PRO A 399 -5.27 -2.69 26.03
CA PRO A 399 -4.93 -2.56 24.62
C PRO A 399 -6.19 -2.45 23.77
N ALA A 400 -6.33 -1.36 23.04
CA ALA A 400 -7.46 -1.15 22.13
C ALA A 400 -7.28 -1.84 20.77
N GLY A 401 -6.21 -2.62 20.60
CA GLY A 401 -6.07 -3.56 19.52
C GLY A 401 -5.62 -3.02 18.17
N ILE A 402 -5.00 -1.83 18.09
CA ILE A 402 -4.17 -1.51 16.94
C ILE A 402 -2.72 -1.84 17.29
N THR A 403 -2.21 -2.89 16.65
CA THR A 403 -0.77 -3.17 16.65
C THR A 403 -0.16 -2.49 15.43
N SER A 404 0.91 -1.73 15.63
CA SER A 404 1.65 -1.14 14.52
C SER A 404 2.22 -2.25 13.62
N THR A 405 2.01 -2.12 12.31
CA THR A 405 2.70 -2.99 11.34
C THR A 405 4.20 -2.67 11.38
N PRO A 406 5.10 -3.69 11.42
CA PRO A 406 6.53 -3.46 11.41
C PRO A 406 6.95 -2.59 10.23
N GLU A 407 7.84 -1.64 10.45
CA GLU A 407 8.41 -0.81 9.39
C GLU A 407 9.15 -1.73 8.40
N ARG A 408 8.75 -1.69 7.13
CA ARG A 408 9.41 -2.50 6.09
C ARG A 408 10.79 -1.90 5.79
N PRO A 409 11.84 -2.74 5.64
CA PRO A 409 13.15 -2.24 5.25
C PRO A 409 13.06 -1.54 3.89
N VAL A 410 13.75 -0.41 3.75
CA VAL A 410 13.86 0.30 2.48
C VAL A 410 14.55 -0.62 1.46
N LEU A 411 13.86 -0.96 0.38
CA LEU A 411 14.42 -1.77 -0.71
C LEU A 411 15.47 -0.94 -1.45
N VAL A 412 16.61 -1.57 -1.73
CA VAL A 412 17.65 -0.96 -2.58
C VAL A 412 17.21 -1.12 -4.04
N ASP A 413 17.28 -0.04 -4.82
CA ASP A 413 16.93 -0.06 -6.24
C ASP A 413 17.93 -0.93 -7.01
N ASP A 414 17.43 -2.01 -7.61
CA ASP A 414 18.20 -2.92 -8.46
C ASP A 414 17.61 -2.92 -9.88
N ALA A 415 18.41 -2.55 -10.85
CA ALA A 415 18.01 -2.46 -12.25
C ALA A 415 17.55 -3.80 -12.86
N LEU A 416 17.93 -4.93 -12.27
CA LEU A 416 17.56 -6.27 -12.76
C LEU A 416 16.17 -6.69 -12.28
N THR A 417 15.78 -6.25 -11.08
CA THR A 417 14.53 -6.64 -10.42
C THR A 417 13.51 -5.50 -10.33
N SER A 418 13.91 -4.27 -10.65
CA SER A 418 13.03 -3.12 -10.61
C SER A 418 11.87 -3.24 -11.62
N PRO A 419 10.61 -3.10 -11.19
CA PRO A 419 9.45 -3.21 -12.07
C PRO A 419 9.32 -2.04 -13.05
N TYR A 420 9.91 -0.89 -12.71
CA TYR A 420 9.92 0.32 -13.54
C TYR A 420 11.33 0.87 -13.62
N PRO A 421 11.64 1.74 -14.62
CA PRO A 421 12.95 2.39 -14.72
C PRO A 421 13.32 3.10 -13.42
N ILE A 422 14.55 2.93 -12.96
CA ILE A 422 15.07 3.67 -11.80
C ILE A 422 15.27 5.13 -12.23
N TRP A 423 14.92 6.08 -11.36
CA TRP A 423 15.08 7.50 -11.61
C TRP A 423 16.53 7.88 -11.86
N GLN A 424 16.74 8.79 -12.80
CA GLN A 424 18.04 9.34 -13.16
C GLN A 424 17.92 10.86 -13.38
N GLU A 425 18.81 11.64 -12.80
CA GLU A 425 18.83 13.09 -12.88
C GLU A 425 18.87 13.63 -14.31
N SER A 426 19.65 12.97 -15.18
CA SER A 426 19.80 13.38 -16.57
C SER A 426 18.61 13.07 -17.46
N ARG A 427 17.72 12.19 -17.02
CA ARG A 427 16.58 11.69 -17.80
C ARG A 427 15.38 12.62 -17.70
N ILE A 428 14.64 12.71 -18.79
CA ILE A 428 13.37 13.41 -18.85
C ILE A 428 12.23 12.40 -18.66
N TYR A 429 11.21 12.81 -17.90
CA TYR A 429 10.01 12.04 -17.63
C TYR A 429 8.78 12.83 -18.05
N VAL A 430 7.78 12.15 -18.58
CA VAL A 430 6.51 12.74 -19.04
C VAL A 430 5.36 12.24 -18.20
N GLU A 431 4.26 12.97 -18.25
CA GLU A 431 3.02 12.63 -17.55
C GLU A 431 2.65 11.15 -17.72
N GLY A 432 2.28 10.51 -16.60
CA GLY A 432 1.92 9.10 -16.54
C GLY A 432 3.10 8.12 -16.49
N GLN A 433 4.32 8.55 -16.70
CA GLN A 433 5.51 7.68 -16.61
C GLN A 433 5.77 7.26 -15.16
N LYS A 434 5.86 5.94 -14.93
CA LYS A 434 6.24 5.38 -13.63
C LYS A 434 7.74 5.15 -13.55
N ILE A 435 8.29 5.38 -12.38
CA ILE A 435 9.71 5.12 -12.05
C ILE A 435 9.83 4.52 -10.65
N VAL A 436 10.99 3.93 -10.37
CA VAL A 436 11.38 3.53 -9.01
C VAL A 436 12.46 4.46 -8.50
N TRP A 437 12.37 4.84 -7.24
CA TRP A 437 13.39 5.59 -6.52
C TRP A 437 13.37 5.24 -5.04
N HIS A 438 14.51 4.79 -4.49
CA HIS A 438 14.67 4.33 -3.11
C HIS A 438 13.60 3.30 -2.67
N GLY A 439 13.38 2.29 -3.52
CA GLY A 439 12.40 1.23 -3.28
C GLY A 439 10.93 1.65 -3.42
N ASN A 440 10.66 2.86 -3.88
CA ASN A 440 9.32 3.41 -4.02
C ASN A 440 8.98 3.69 -5.49
N VAL A 441 7.71 3.54 -5.82
CA VAL A 441 7.16 3.83 -7.15
C VAL A 441 6.59 5.24 -7.15
N TYR A 442 6.95 6.01 -8.16
CA TYR A 442 6.42 7.34 -8.43
C TYR A 442 5.87 7.42 -9.85
N VAL A 443 4.93 8.32 -10.09
CA VAL A 443 4.43 8.65 -11.43
C VAL A 443 4.58 10.14 -11.68
N ALA A 444 5.11 10.50 -12.86
CA ALA A 444 5.21 11.88 -13.26
C ALA A 444 3.81 12.47 -13.50
N LYS A 445 3.51 13.61 -12.88
CA LYS A 445 2.24 14.35 -13.04
C LYS A 445 2.26 15.23 -14.29
N TRP A 446 3.45 15.66 -14.69
CA TRP A 446 3.73 16.45 -15.90
C TRP A 446 5.19 16.24 -16.31
N TRP A 447 5.63 16.92 -17.32
CA TRP A 447 7.02 16.89 -17.78
C TRP A 447 7.97 17.33 -16.67
N THR A 448 9.01 16.54 -16.40
CA THR A 448 10.01 16.83 -15.36
C THR A 448 11.40 16.32 -15.75
N LYS A 449 12.44 17.01 -15.30
CA LYS A 449 13.84 16.63 -15.45
C LYS A 449 14.64 17.16 -14.28
N ALA A 450 15.51 16.33 -13.72
CA ALA A 450 16.36 16.61 -12.58
C ALA A 450 15.62 16.80 -11.24
N ASP A 451 14.29 16.86 -11.23
CA ASP A 451 13.52 16.92 -9.99
C ASP A 451 13.52 15.56 -9.30
N ARG A 452 14.04 15.48 -8.07
CA ARG A 452 14.09 14.22 -7.34
C ARG A 452 12.70 13.80 -6.88
N PRO A 453 12.34 12.50 -7.02
CA PRO A 453 11.01 12.02 -6.62
C PRO A 453 10.71 12.17 -5.12
N ASP A 454 11.72 12.07 -4.27
CA ASP A 454 11.64 12.14 -2.80
C ASP A 454 11.97 13.53 -2.24
N GLU A 455 12.09 14.55 -3.09
CA GLU A 455 12.37 15.90 -2.62
C GLU A 455 11.19 16.46 -1.83
N ARG A 456 11.49 17.01 -0.65
CA ARG A 456 10.47 17.63 0.21
C ARG A 456 10.04 18.97 -0.38
N VAL A 457 8.80 19.05 -0.77
CA VAL A 457 8.13 20.26 -1.24
C VAL A 457 7.18 20.79 -0.17
N LYS A 458 6.94 22.09 -0.20
CA LYS A 458 6.02 22.74 0.75
C LYS A 458 4.58 22.24 0.58
N ASN A 459 4.15 22.06 -0.67
CA ASN A 459 2.85 21.48 -1.00
C ASN A 459 3.04 20.29 -1.94
N LEU A 460 2.29 19.22 -1.74
CA LEU A 460 2.41 18.00 -2.57
C LEU A 460 2.09 18.23 -4.05
N TRP A 461 1.29 19.23 -4.39
CA TRP A 461 1.02 19.60 -5.78
C TRP A 461 2.16 20.35 -6.47
N ASP A 462 3.14 20.86 -5.72
CA ASP A 462 4.33 21.51 -6.28
C ASP A 462 5.36 20.48 -6.80
N SER A 463 5.33 19.23 -6.29
CA SER A 463 6.17 18.16 -6.80
C SER A 463 5.67 17.69 -8.17
N PRO A 464 6.54 17.51 -9.17
CA PRO A 464 6.18 16.87 -10.43
C PRO A 464 5.89 15.37 -10.28
N TRP A 465 6.15 14.81 -9.10
CA TRP A 465 5.97 13.41 -8.81
C TRP A 465 4.77 13.16 -7.90
N ARG A 466 3.99 12.16 -8.24
CA ARG A 466 3.01 11.55 -7.35
C ARG A 466 3.58 10.25 -6.81
N TYR A 467 3.71 10.17 -5.52
CA TYR A 467 4.12 8.96 -4.82
C TYR A 467 3.02 7.91 -4.90
N LEU A 468 3.33 6.70 -5.38
CA LEU A 468 2.39 5.59 -5.49
C LEU A 468 2.55 4.56 -4.36
N GLY A 469 3.68 4.54 -3.68
CA GLY A 469 3.97 3.60 -2.61
C GLY A 469 5.23 2.79 -2.87
N PRO A 470 5.63 1.91 -1.94
CA PRO A 470 6.77 1.02 -2.13
C PRO A 470 6.52 0.03 -3.29
N VAL A 471 7.61 -0.50 -3.83
CA VAL A 471 7.56 -1.62 -4.78
C VAL A 471 6.90 -2.82 -4.11
N MET A 472 5.87 -3.38 -4.76
CA MET A 472 5.12 -4.53 -4.25
C MET A 472 5.66 -5.84 -4.83
N PRO A 473 5.52 -6.98 -4.14
CA PRO A 473 5.95 -8.28 -4.67
C PRO A 473 5.32 -8.69 -6.00
N ASN A 474 4.12 -8.19 -6.28
CA ASN A 474 3.38 -8.42 -7.53
C ASN A 474 3.62 -7.33 -8.60
N ASP A 475 4.41 -6.29 -8.31
CA ASP A 475 4.93 -5.43 -9.37
C ASP A 475 5.93 -6.24 -10.19
N LEU A 476 5.49 -6.71 -11.33
CA LEU A 476 6.38 -7.43 -12.24
C LEU A 476 7.33 -6.44 -12.92
N PRO A 477 8.61 -6.80 -13.10
CA PRO A 477 9.49 -6.03 -13.95
C PRO A 477 8.79 -5.81 -15.30
N ALA A 478 8.79 -4.58 -15.78
CA ALA A 478 8.32 -4.32 -17.15
C ALA A 478 9.08 -5.30 -18.06
N PRO A 479 8.38 -6.07 -18.92
CA PRO A 479 9.06 -6.95 -19.85
C PRO A 479 10.11 -6.12 -20.55
N LYS A 480 11.38 -6.54 -20.46
CA LYS A 480 12.46 -5.84 -21.16
C LYS A 480 12.03 -5.75 -22.61
N PRO A 481 11.94 -4.56 -23.20
CA PRO A 481 11.48 -4.42 -24.57
C PRO A 481 12.60 -4.84 -25.54
N ASP A 482 13.19 -6.02 -25.30
CA ASP A 482 14.19 -6.60 -26.17
C ASP A 482 13.44 -7.43 -27.22
N LEU A 483 12.85 -6.69 -28.14
CA LEU A 483 12.17 -7.32 -29.26
C LEU A 483 13.20 -8.02 -30.13
N PRO A 484 12.93 -9.25 -30.54
CA PRO A 484 13.80 -9.98 -31.45
C PRO A 484 14.17 -9.14 -32.67
N ASN A 485 15.43 -9.19 -33.06
CA ASN A 485 15.85 -8.56 -34.31
C ASN A 485 14.97 -9.06 -35.46
N GLY A 486 14.33 -8.13 -36.15
CA GLY A 486 13.43 -8.43 -37.24
C GLY A 486 11.93 -8.33 -36.92
N THR A 487 11.52 -8.09 -35.69
CA THR A 487 10.11 -7.80 -35.36
C THR A 487 9.58 -6.62 -36.17
N TYR A 488 10.41 -5.58 -36.35
CA TYR A 488 10.20 -4.49 -37.29
C TYR A 488 11.52 -4.17 -38.02
N PRO A 489 11.49 -3.53 -39.20
CA PRO A 489 12.69 -3.04 -39.85
C PRO A 489 13.50 -2.20 -38.87
N ALA A 490 14.82 -2.40 -38.86
CA ALA A 490 15.72 -1.54 -38.10
C ALA A 490 15.61 -0.09 -38.59
N TRP A 491 15.61 0.87 -37.67
CA TRP A 491 15.66 2.27 -38.01
C TRP A 491 16.93 2.57 -38.83
N ASN A 492 16.79 3.33 -39.90
CA ASN A 492 17.88 3.72 -40.74
C ASN A 492 17.81 5.22 -41.05
N LYS A 493 18.88 5.95 -40.81
CA LYS A 493 18.99 7.39 -41.01
C LYS A 493 18.64 7.87 -42.43
N ALA A 494 18.94 7.06 -43.43
CA ALA A 494 18.68 7.41 -44.85
C ALA A 494 17.23 7.12 -45.28
N SER A 495 16.50 6.33 -44.52
CA SER A 495 15.13 5.91 -44.86
C SER A 495 14.11 6.97 -44.52
N VAL A 496 13.07 7.02 -45.35
CA VAL A 496 11.89 7.86 -45.17
C VAL A 496 10.80 7.04 -44.47
N TYR A 497 10.18 7.62 -43.43
CA TYR A 497 9.12 6.98 -42.68
C TYR A 497 7.86 7.83 -42.71
N ALA A 498 6.80 7.30 -43.29
CA ALA A 498 5.50 7.93 -43.23
C ALA A 498 4.87 7.73 -41.85
N LYS A 499 3.90 8.58 -41.51
CA LYS A 499 3.09 8.43 -40.27
C LYS A 499 2.55 7.00 -40.14
N GLY A 500 2.69 6.42 -38.96
CA GLY A 500 2.24 5.06 -38.64
C GLY A 500 3.27 3.96 -38.94
N LYS A 501 4.37 4.25 -39.66
CA LYS A 501 5.45 3.25 -39.87
C LYS A 501 6.14 2.92 -38.57
N ARG A 502 6.41 1.62 -38.39
CA ARG A 502 7.09 1.08 -37.21
C ARG A 502 8.51 0.66 -37.53
N VAL A 503 9.39 0.89 -36.57
CA VAL A 503 10.83 0.52 -36.66
C VAL A 503 11.28 -0.07 -35.34
N LEU A 504 12.34 -0.87 -35.40
CA LEU A 504 13.09 -1.31 -34.24
C LEU A 504 14.31 -0.40 -34.07
N PHE A 505 14.51 0.13 -32.87
CA PHE A 505 15.66 0.93 -32.49
C PHE A 505 16.09 0.60 -31.07
N GLN A 506 17.33 0.13 -30.90
CA GLN A 506 17.89 -0.29 -29.61
C GLN A 506 16.96 -1.29 -28.85
N GLY A 507 16.45 -2.30 -29.55
CA GLY A 507 15.59 -3.34 -28.97
C GLY A 507 14.14 -2.92 -28.71
N MET A 508 13.76 -1.68 -28.98
CA MET A 508 12.41 -1.15 -28.75
C MET A 508 11.71 -0.82 -30.05
N ALA A 509 10.39 -1.07 -30.07
CA ALA A 509 9.54 -0.68 -31.20
C ALA A 509 9.09 0.77 -31.09
N TYR A 510 9.20 1.49 -32.20
CA TYR A 510 8.74 2.87 -32.34
C TYR A 510 7.83 3.02 -33.53
N GLN A 511 6.84 3.91 -33.42
CA GLN A 511 5.93 4.27 -34.52
C GLN A 511 6.11 5.75 -34.86
N ALA A 512 6.23 6.07 -36.15
CA ALA A 512 6.31 7.44 -36.61
C ALA A 512 4.98 8.18 -36.38
N LYS A 513 5.03 9.31 -35.64
CA LYS A 513 3.88 10.20 -35.36
C LYS A 513 3.50 11.03 -36.60
N TRP A 514 4.50 11.38 -37.40
CA TRP A 514 4.38 12.10 -38.66
C TRP A 514 5.50 11.67 -39.63
N TYR A 515 5.53 12.24 -40.81
CA TYR A 515 6.58 11.98 -41.78
C TYR A 515 7.96 12.43 -41.26
N THR A 516 8.97 11.55 -41.36
CA THR A 516 10.30 11.82 -40.86
C THR A 516 11.38 11.14 -41.70
N GLN A 517 12.56 11.76 -41.77
CA GLN A 517 13.81 11.21 -42.36
C GLN A 517 14.98 11.76 -41.56
N GLY A 518 15.90 10.88 -41.17
CA GLY A 518 17.11 11.29 -40.45
C GLY A 518 16.99 11.44 -38.95
N ASP A 519 15.77 11.57 -38.43
CA ASP A 519 15.51 11.69 -36.97
C ASP A 519 15.49 10.31 -36.32
N ALA A 520 16.40 10.07 -35.38
CA ALA A 520 16.43 8.82 -34.63
C ALA A 520 15.33 8.77 -33.53
N PRO A 521 14.74 7.59 -33.28
CA PRO A 521 13.99 7.41 -32.07
C PRO A 521 14.84 7.72 -30.84
N SER A 522 14.24 8.37 -29.83
CA SER A 522 14.90 8.63 -28.56
C SER A 522 14.06 8.07 -27.43
N PRO A 523 14.53 7.05 -26.69
CA PRO A 523 13.87 6.55 -25.51
C PRO A 523 13.78 7.63 -24.42
N ASP A 524 14.74 8.54 -24.38
CA ASP A 524 14.84 9.57 -23.34
C ASP A 524 14.01 10.82 -23.66
N ARG A 525 13.64 11.05 -24.92
CA ARG A 525 12.89 12.22 -25.37
C ARG A 525 11.85 11.88 -26.43
N PRO A 526 10.91 10.97 -26.16
CA PRO A 526 9.95 10.52 -27.17
C PRO A 526 9.01 11.62 -27.69
N TRP A 527 8.81 12.72 -26.94
CA TRP A 527 7.97 13.87 -27.36
C TRP A 527 8.71 14.86 -28.28
N GLU A 528 10.04 14.94 -28.19
CA GLU A 528 10.87 15.81 -29.04
C GLU A 528 11.19 15.16 -30.40
N THR A 529 10.91 13.87 -30.54
CA THR A 529 11.19 13.12 -31.76
C THR A 529 9.87 12.80 -32.50
N PRO A 530 9.94 12.57 -33.82
CA PRO A 530 8.79 12.10 -34.60
C PRO A 530 8.35 10.67 -34.23
N TRP A 531 8.96 10.05 -33.22
CA TRP A 531 8.74 8.67 -32.84
C TRP A 531 8.02 8.56 -31.48
N GLN A 532 7.09 7.62 -31.39
CA GLN A 532 6.49 7.20 -30.12
C GLN A 532 6.80 5.72 -29.88
N PRO A 533 7.17 5.33 -28.65
CA PRO A 533 7.31 3.92 -28.31
C PRO A 533 5.95 3.23 -28.39
N VAL A 534 5.93 2.00 -28.86
CA VAL A 534 4.72 1.17 -28.93
C VAL A 534 4.92 -0.12 -28.16
N SER A 535 3.91 -0.51 -27.39
CA SER A 535 3.85 -1.86 -26.81
C SER A 535 3.52 -2.86 -27.91
N VAL A 536 4.19 -4.00 -27.88
CA VAL A 536 4.03 -5.04 -28.89
C VAL A 536 3.53 -6.30 -28.20
N ASP A 537 2.43 -6.82 -28.68
CA ASP A 537 2.03 -8.19 -28.40
C ASP A 537 2.89 -9.10 -29.29
N LEU A 538 3.85 -9.79 -28.70
CA LEU A 538 4.83 -10.62 -29.41
C LEU A 538 4.16 -11.74 -30.22
N ALA A 539 3.11 -12.36 -29.70
CA ALA A 539 2.41 -13.45 -30.39
C ALA A 539 1.61 -12.94 -31.62
N GLY A 540 0.90 -11.80 -31.45
CA GLY A 540 0.22 -11.12 -32.55
C GLY A 540 1.19 -10.54 -33.58
N SER A 541 2.27 -9.89 -33.09
CA SER A 541 3.28 -9.23 -33.92
C SER A 541 4.04 -10.17 -34.84
N LEU A 542 4.32 -11.40 -34.37
CA LEU A 542 5.01 -12.39 -35.19
C LEU A 542 4.17 -12.84 -36.38
N LYS A 543 2.90 -13.11 -36.11
CA LYS A 543 1.94 -13.48 -37.16
C LYS A 543 1.78 -12.36 -38.19
N ASP A 544 1.70 -11.13 -37.72
CA ASP A 544 1.59 -9.94 -38.55
C ASP A 544 2.90 -9.67 -39.32
N LEU A 545 4.07 -9.89 -38.70
CA LEU A 545 5.35 -9.81 -39.37
C LEU A 545 5.45 -10.82 -40.52
N VAL A 546 5.18 -12.10 -40.25
CA VAL A 546 5.20 -13.15 -41.28
C VAL A 546 4.22 -12.83 -42.41
N ALA A 547 3.05 -12.28 -42.06
CA ALA A 547 2.03 -11.88 -43.05
C ALA A 547 2.46 -10.66 -43.87
N SER A 548 3.26 -9.75 -43.33
CA SER A 548 3.72 -8.51 -43.99
C SER A 548 4.95 -8.72 -44.90
N LEU A 549 5.69 -9.82 -44.72
CA LEU A 549 6.88 -10.10 -45.52
C LEU A 549 6.51 -10.56 -46.93
N SER A 550 7.27 -10.09 -47.90
CA SER A 550 7.17 -10.54 -49.29
C SER A 550 7.62 -12.01 -49.41
N ASP A 551 6.94 -12.76 -50.25
CA ASP A 551 7.37 -14.12 -50.53
C ASP A 551 8.73 -14.12 -51.22
N TRP A 552 9.57 -15.10 -50.88
CA TRP A 552 10.82 -15.31 -51.56
C TRP A 552 10.62 -15.53 -53.06
N SER A 553 11.49 -14.92 -53.85
CA SER A 553 11.49 -15.10 -55.30
C SER A 553 12.92 -15.29 -55.80
N GLY A 554 13.19 -16.35 -56.57
CA GLY A 554 14.50 -16.57 -57.20
C GLY A 554 14.89 -15.55 -58.23
N ALA A 555 13.98 -14.68 -58.66
CA ALA A 555 14.26 -13.59 -59.61
C ALA A 555 14.82 -12.32 -58.94
N ILE A 556 14.71 -12.22 -57.61
CA ILE A 556 15.11 -11.06 -56.83
C ILE A 556 16.48 -11.29 -56.20
N ALA A 557 17.35 -10.28 -56.23
CA ALA A 557 18.59 -10.25 -55.48
C ALA A 557 18.32 -9.72 -54.08
N TYR A 558 18.84 -10.39 -53.04
CA TYR A 558 18.69 -10.04 -51.66
C TYR A 558 20.02 -9.68 -51.02
N GLU A 559 20.11 -8.53 -50.40
CA GLU A 559 21.26 -8.12 -49.61
C GLU A 559 21.25 -8.75 -48.22
N ALA A 560 22.39 -8.77 -47.54
CA ALA A 560 22.47 -9.20 -46.14
C ALA A 560 21.49 -8.39 -45.29
N GLY A 561 20.70 -9.07 -44.44
CA GLY A 561 19.66 -8.43 -43.63
C GLY A 561 18.29 -8.31 -44.33
N SER A 562 18.15 -8.65 -45.61
CA SER A 562 16.84 -8.74 -46.29
C SER A 562 15.97 -9.79 -45.66
N GLN A 563 14.72 -9.44 -45.39
CA GLN A 563 13.75 -10.36 -44.76
C GLN A 563 12.64 -10.75 -45.73
N ILE A 564 12.33 -12.03 -45.74
CA ILE A 564 11.33 -12.61 -46.65
C ILE A 564 10.52 -13.69 -45.95
N ARG A 565 9.40 -14.05 -46.51
CA ARG A 565 8.62 -15.25 -46.17
C ARG A 565 8.88 -16.35 -47.19
N TYR A 566 9.16 -17.53 -46.69
CA TYR A 566 9.30 -18.72 -47.53
C TYR A 566 8.63 -19.93 -46.86
N GLN A 567 7.66 -20.54 -47.55
CA GLN A 567 6.85 -21.65 -46.99
C GLN A 567 6.26 -21.34 -45.60
N GLY A 568 5.78 -20.12 -45.40
CA GLY A 568 5.17 -19.69 -44.16
C GLY A 568 6.13 -19.39 -43.00
N VAL A 569 7.44 -19.43 -43.23
CA VAL A 569 8.48 -19.12 -42.25
C VAL A 569 9.17 -17.81 -42.66
N ALA A 570 9.47 -16.96 -41.68
CA ALA A 570 10.28 -15.76 -41.90
C ALA A 570 11.76 -16.07 -41.88
N TYR A 571 12.50 -15.54 -42.86
CA TYR A 571 13.96 -15.70 -43.02
C TYR A 571 14.64 -14.35 -43.20
N GLU A 572 15.88 -14.26 -42.75
CA GLU A 572 16.78 -13.14 -43.00
C GLU A 572 18.01 -13.61 -43.81
N ALA A 573 18.35 -12.88 -44.86
CA ALA A 573 19.53 -13.16 -45.66
C ALA A 573 20.81 -12.91 -44.84
N THR A 574 21.67 -13.90 -44.75
CA THR A 574 22.96 -13.80 -44.03
C THR A 574 24.01 -13.07 -44.83
N ARG A 575 23.82 -12.97 -46.16
CA ARG A 575 24.69 -12.31 -47.14
C ARG A 575 23.89 -12.00 -48.40
N TRP A 576 24.50 -11.25 -49.31
CA TRP A 576 23.96 -11.06 -50.65
C TRP A 576 23.74 -12.43 -51.34
N ASN A 577 22.59 -12.62 -51.91
CA ASN A 577 22.23 -13.83 -52.66
C ASN A 577 21.17 -13.52 -53.72
N GLN A 578 21.15 -14.35 -54.77
CA GLN A 578 20.12 -14.36 -55.80
C GLN A 578 19.86 -15.81 -56.19
N ALA A 579 18.61 -16.19 -56.31
CA ALA A 579 18.17 -17.53 -56.61
C ALA A 579 18.45 -18.61 -55.55
N ASP A 580 19.11 -18.28 -54.43
CA ASP A 580 19.32 -19.21 -53.31
C ASP A 580 18.05 -19.24 -52.43
N ALA A 581 17.28 -20.31 -52.47
CA ALA A 581 16.10 -20.47 -51.62
C ALA A 581 16.48 -20.69 -50.15
N PRO A 582 15.65 -20.24 -49.17
CA PRO A 582 15.84 -20.60 -47.77
C PRO A 582 15.97 -22.13 -47.59
N GLY A 583 16.95 -22.53 -46.76
CA GLY A 583 17.36 -23.93 -46.58
C GLY A 583 18.49 -24.37 -47.51
N SER A 584 18.83 -23.61 -48.57
CA SER A 584 19.99 -23.87 -49.43
C SER A 584 21.28 -23.43 -48.73
N LYS A 585 22.38 -24.09 -49.09
CA LYS A 585 23.75 -23.69 -48.72
C LYS A 585 24.42 -23.07 -49.91
N ASN A 586 25.19 -21.99 -49.68
CA ASN A 586 26.00 -21.41 -50.74
C ASN A 586 27.00 -22.44 -51.24
N LEU A 587 27.01 -22.67 -52.56
CA LEU A 587 27.84 -23.68 -53.22
C LEU A 587 29.36 -23.44 -53.05
N THR A 588 29.78 -22.20 -52.84
CA THR A 588 31.20 -21.82 -52.69
C THR A 588 31.68 -21.90 -51.26
N THR A 589 30.84 -21.53 -50.27
CA THR A 589 31.26 -21.38 -48.86
C THR A 589 30.67 -22.49 -47.95
N GLY A 590 29.66 -23.26 -48.40
CA GLY A 590 28.97 -24.26 -47.62
C GLY A 590 28.13 -23.73 -46.46
N LEU A 591 28.06 -22.39 -46.27
CA LEU A 591 27.31 -21.77 -45.19
C LEU A 591 25.88 -21.45 -45.63
N PRO A 592 24.89 -21.47 -44.70
CA PRO A 592 23.53 -21.10 -45.03
C PRO A 592 23.42 -19.67 -45.53
N THR A 593 22.65 -19.47 -46.59
CA THR A 593 22.40 -18.16 -47.20
C THR A 593 21.31 -17.41 -46.47
N TRP A 594 20.44 -18.15 -45.80
CA TRP A 594 19.31 -17.66 -45.03
C TRP A 594 19.35 -18.25 -43.62
N LYS A 595 18.99 -17.46 -42.63
CA LYS A 595 18.72 -17.92 -41.27
C LYS A 595 17.23 -17.75 -40.97
N PRO A 596 16.54 -18.72 -40.35
CA PRO A 596 15.20 -18.49 -39.85
C PRO A 596 15.23 -17.38 -38.81
N LEU A 597 14.19 -16.56 -38.77
CA LEU A 597 13.99 -15.62 -37.68
C LEU A 597 13.46 -16.42 -36.47
N GLU A 598 14.31 -16.58 -35.47
CA GLU A 598 14.00 -17.25 -34.22
C GLU A 598 13.59 -16.22 -33.17
N ILE A 599 12.57 -16.53 -32.40
CA ILE A 599 12.14 -15.73 -31.27
C ILE A 599 12.38 -16.57 -30.01
N GLY A 600 13.22 -16.04 -29.14
CA GLY A 600 13.43 -16.63 -27.82
C GLY A 600 12.19 -16.44 -26.97
N ASN A 601 11.48 -17.50 -26.61
CA ASN A 601 10.55 -17.49 -25.50
C ASN A 601 11.37 -17.31 -24.22
N GLY A 602 10.85 -16.53 -23.26
CA GLY A 602 11.56 -16.18 -22.02
C GLY A 602 11.96 -17.37 -21.11
N ASP A 603 11.70 -18.61 -21.54
CA ASP A 603 12.08 -19.88 -20.91
C ASP A 603 13.34 -20.54 -21.54
N GLY A 604 13.97 -19.92 -22.53
CA GLY A 604 15.17 -20.44 -23.20
C GLY A 604 14.92 -21.42 -24.34
N THR A 605 13.67 -21.62 -24.76
CA THR A 605 13.32 -22.41 -25.94
C THR A 605 13.09 -21.48 -27.14
N ALA A 606 13.76 -21.75 -28.28
CA ALA A 606 13.57 -21.01 -29.52
C ALA A 606 12.44 -21.66 -30.35
N GLU A 607 11.42 -20.89 -30.70
CA GLU A 607 10.36 -21.32 -31.59
C GLU A 607 10.54 -20.69 -32.98
N THR A 608 10.52 -21.51 -34.02
CA THR A 608 10.65 -21.03 -35.40
C THR A 608 9.33 -20.43 -35.85
N ALA A 609 9.36 -19.25 -36.44
CA ALA A 609 8.18 -18.54 -36.91
C ALA A 609 7.49 -19.29 -38.08
N THR A 610 6.51 -20.13 -37.80
CA THR A 610 5.73 -20.86 -38.80
C THR A 610 4.27 -20.38 -38.84
N ALA A 611 3.74 -20.15 -40.04
CA ALA A 611 2.31 -19.96 -40.22
C ALA A 611 1.59 -21.31 -40.12
N ALA A 612 0.46 -21.32 -39.41
CA ALA A 612 -0.40 -22.49 -39.34
C ALA A 612 -0.80 -22.95 -40.75
N THR A 613 -0.53 -24.24 -41.08
CA THR A 613 -0.96 -24.86 -42.32
C THR A 613 -2.48 -24.87 -42.39
N PRO A 614 -3.13 -24.39 -43.45
CA PRO A 614 -4.56 -24.53 -43.61
C PRO A 614 -4.89 -26.03 -43.80
N THR A 615 -5.67 -26.60 -42.89
CA THR A 615 -6.27 -27.93 -43.06
C THR A 615 -7.26 -27.87 -44.22
N VAL A 616 -6.90 -28.56 -45.30
CA VAL A 616 -7.82 -28.84 -46.41
C VAL A 616 -8.83 -29.89 -45.91
N PRO A 617 -10.14 -29.64 -45.96
CA PRO A 617 -11.10 -30.68 -45.64
C PRO A 617 -11.04 -31.76 -46.72
N ALA A 618 -10.85 -33.02 -46.30
CA ALA A 618 -10.97 -34.16 -47.16
C ALA A 618 -12.40 -34.31 -47.68
N SER A 619 -12.56 -34.38 -48.97
CA SER A 619 -13.78 -34.68 -49.72
C SER A 619 -14.31 -36.07 -49.42
#